data_d798648a189bd9d9b637149160e76e87
#
_entry.id   d798648a189bd9d9b637149160e76e87
#
_cell.length_a   1.000
_cell.length_b   1.000
_cell.length_c   1.000
_cell.angle_alpha   90.00
_cell.angle_beta   90.00
_cell.angle_gamma   90.00
#
_symmetry.space_group_name_H-M   'P 1'
#
loop_
_entity.id
_entity.type
_entity.pdbx_description
1 polymer ?
#
loop_
_entity_poly.entity_id
_entity_poly.type
_entity_poly.pdbx_seq_one_letter_code
_entity_poly.pdbx_strand_id
1 'polypeptide(L)'
;SFSEERLVTGYNKVPWKEFAEKTPMTQKAKDDLVRIWTEKKDYLPILSDEEKYELLKNLSYYDFLKDYVKVDQQILEIFRRWGMSFWCVGIDEVPCTLIQNYDGGMPGLDYTLKRSGYRGDEPYIFHFPDGNASVARLLVRALIPESVPGSSMEDVVLAKVNYSLLDGDSTTKIRLNSTVVDVSHTNDSSAVDVTYVRKHDVHTIRADKCIFACYNSAIPYLCSELPKKQVDGLKYNVKIPLT
;
A
#
# COMPACT_ATOMS: atom_id res chain seq x y z
N SER A 1 5.99 14.56 -12.31
CA SER A 1 4.63 14.93 -11.90
C SER A 1 3.82 15.37 -13.10
N PHE A 2 2.55 15.01 -13.11
CA PHE A 2 1.60 15.44 -14.13
C PHE A 2 0.92 16.73 -13.65
N SER A 3 0.68 17.64 -14.57
CA SER A 3 -0.13 18.82 -14.33
C SER A 3 -1.28 18.86 -15.35
N GLU A 4 -2.30 19.68 -15.08
CA GLU A 4 -3.44 19.86 -16.00
C GLU A 4 -3.03 20.21 -17.46
N GLU A 5 -1.88 20.84 -17.61
CA GLU A 5 -1.44 21.36 -18.91
C GLU A 5 -0.17 20.68 -19.45
N ARG A 6 0.51 19.86 -18.65
CA ARG A 6 1.83 19.36 -19.04
C ARG A 6 2.08 17.94 -18.55
N LEU A 7 2.74 17.18 -19.40
CA LEU A 7 3.29 15.88 -19.09
C LEU A 7 4.82 15.95 -19.14
N VAL A 8 5.50 15.22 -18.26
CA VAL A 8 6.94 15.09 -18.28
C VAL A 8 7.33 13.99 -19.27
N THR A 9 8.10 14.35 -20.29
CA THR A 9 8.76 13.40 -21.18
C THR A 9 10.26 13.54 -21.02
N GLY A 10 10.91 12.54 -20.44
CA GLY A 10 12.29 12.68 -20.02
C GLY A 10 12.43 13.80 -18.99
N TYR A 11 13.31 14.76 -19.25
CA TYR A 11 13.52 15.93 -18.35
C TYR A 11 12.69 17.16 -18.74
N ASN A 12 11.96 17.12 -19.85
CA ASN A 12 11.22 18.26 -20.39
C ASN A 12 9.72 18.11 -20.11
N LYS A 13 9.09 19.22 -19.73
CA LYS A 13 7.64 19.35 -19.67
C LYS A 13 7.13 19.83 -21.02
N VAL A 14 6.15 19.13 -21.58
CA VAL A 14 5.51 19.49 -22.83
C VAL A 14 4.00 19.62 -22.65
N PRO A 15 3.30 20.46 -23.46
CA PRO A 15 1.85 20.52 -23.47
C PRO A 15 1.24 19.16 -23.83
N TRP A 16 0.05 18.85 -23.30
CA TRP A 16 -0.65 17.59 -23.55
C TRP A 16 -0.81 17.27 -25.02
N LYS A 17 -1.14 18.27 -25.84
CA LYS A 17 -1.28 18.11 -27.30
C LYS A 17 0.02 17.64 -27.96
N GLU A 18 1.12 18.30 -27.64
CA GLU A 18 2.44 17.95 -28.19
C GLU A 18 2.88 16.55 -27.72
N PHE A 19 2.60 16.21 -26.47
CA PHE A 19 2.87 14.86 -25.95
C PHE A 19 2.04 13.81 -26.69
N ALA A 20 0.74 14.02 -26.82
CA ALA A 20 -0.16 13.10 -27.48
C ALA A 20 0.24 12.83 -28.94
N GLU A 21 0.64 13.88 -29.69
CA GLU A 21 1.08 13.74 -31.09
C GLU A 21 2.30 12.81 -31.23
N LYS A 22 3.20 12.80 -30.23
CA LYS A 22 4.41 11.96 -30.24
C LYS A 22 4.17 10.51 -29.80
N THR A 23 2.95 10.18 -29.36
CA THR A 23 2.61 8.81 -28.91
C THR A 23 2.20 7.92 -30.09
N PRO A 24 2.41 6.59 -30.03
CA PRO A 24 1.99 5.66 -31.07
C PRO A 24 0.50 5.27 -30.96
N MET A 25 -0.35 6.15 -30.44
CA MET A 25 -1.79 5.92 -30.28
C MET A 25 -2.57 6.29 -31.54
N THR A 26 -3.82 5.77 -31.64
CA THR A 26 -4.77 6.21 -32.65
C THR A 26 -5.10 7.69 -32.48
N GLN A 27 -5.55 8.37 -33.55
CA GLN A 27 -5.91 9.78 -33.44
C GLN A 27 -7.01 10.02 -32.43
N LYS A 28 -8.02 9.14 -32.37
CA LYS A 28 -9.09 9.21 -31.37
C LYS A 28 -8.54 9.13 -29.93
N ALA A 29 -7.61 8.22 -29.66
CA ALA A 29 -7.00 8.09 -28.34
C ALA A 29 -6.15 9.33 -27.97
N LYS A 30 -5.43 9.91 -28.94
CA LYS A 30 -4.69 11.18 -28.75
C LYS A 30 -5.62 12.33 -28.37
N ASP A 31 -6.72 12.47 -29.12
CA ASP A 31 -7.72 13.51 -28.88
C ASP A 31 -8.39 13.32 -27.49
N ASP A 32 -8.73 12.08 -27.15
CA ASP A 32 -9.29 11.75 -25.82
C ASP A 32 -8.31 12.02 -24.71
N LEU A 33 -7.02 11.68 -24.86
CA LEU A 33 -5.99 11.97 -23.87
C LEU A 33 -5.90 13.47 -23.58
N VAL A 34 -5.85 14.28 -24.63
CA VAL A 34 -5.82 15.74 -24.48
C VAL A 34 -7.11 16.24 -23.83
N ARG A 35 -8.25 15.74 -24.29
CA ARG A 35 -9.59 16.13 -23.80
C ARG A 35 -9.73 15.91 -22.31
N ILE A 36 -9.47 14.71 -21.82
CA ILE A 36 -9.69 14.37 -20.42
C ILE A 36 -8.79 15.14 -19.45
N TRP A 37 -7.63 15.60 -19.90
CA TRP A 37 -6.71 16.41 -19.08
C TRP A 37 -6.95 17.92 -19.16
N THR A 38 -7.63 18.38 -20.20
CA THR A 38 -7.82 19.83 -20.42
C THR A 38 -9.26 20.28 -20.27
N GLU A 39 -10.24 19.38 -20.45
CA GLU A 39 -11.66 19.70 -20.35
C GLU A 39 -12.10 19.79 -18.88
N LYS A 40 -12.68 20.93 -18.51
CA LYS A 40 -13.28 21.17 -17.19
C LYS A 40 -14.77 20.89 -17.25
N LYS A 41 -15.16 19.62 -17.30
CA LYS A 41 -16.53 19.20 -17.51
C LYS A 41 -17.05 18.31 -16.40
N ASP A 42 -18.28 18.61 -15.97
CA ASP A 42 -19.09 17.66 -15.19
C ASP A 42 -19.76 16.67 -16.13
N TYR A 43 -19.47 15.39 -15.96
CA TYR A 43 -20.02 14.30 -16.77
C TYR A 43 -21.37 13.79 -16.24
N LEU A 44 -21.83 14.27 -15.09
CA LEU A 44 -23.11 13.92 -14.46
C LEU A 44 -23.94 15.16 -14.07
N PRO A 45 -24.12 16.14 -14.98
CA PRO A 45 -24.64 17.47 -14.62
C PRO A 45 -26.11 17.47 -14.19
N ILE A 46 -26.84 16.37 -14.40
CA ILE A 46 -28.27 16.24 -14.03
C ILE A 46 -28.43 15.79 -12.59
N LEU A 47 -27.40 15.17 -11.99
CA LEU A 47 -27.45 14.61 -10.65
C LEU A 47 -27.03 15.64 -9.61
N SER A 48 -27.67 15.59 -8.43
CA SER A 48 -27.20 16.31 -7.25
C SER A 48 -25.85 15.75 -6.75
N ASP A 49 -25.15 16.48 -5.88
CA ASP A 49 -23.87 16.03 -5.33
C ASP A 49 -24.04 14.71 -4.53
N GLU A 50 -25.15 14.52 -3.83
CA GLU A 50 -25.49 13.31 -3.10
C GLU A 50 -25.72 12.13 -4.05
N GLU A 51 -26.49 12.33 -5.12
CA GLU A 51 -26.75 11.29 -6.12
C GLU A 51 -25.47 10.88 -6.86
N LYS A 52 -24.60 11.85 -7.19
CA LYS A 52 -23.29 11.57 -7.76
C LYS A 52 -22.45 10.71 -6.83
N TYR A 53 -22.41 11.05 -5.54
CA TYR A 53 -21.66 10.29 -4.56
C TYR A 53 -22.18 8.86 -4.45
N GLU A 54 -23.50 8.67 -4.35
CA GLU A 54 -24.13 7.34 -4.26
C GLU A 54 -23.87 6.48 -5.50
N LEU A 55 -23.90 7.07 -6.69
CA LEU A 55 -23.55 6.39 -7.93
C LEU A 55 -22.06 6.02 -7.96
N LEU A 56 -21.20 7.00 -7.72
CA LEU A 56 -19.76 6.88 -7.93
C LEU A 56 -19.05 6.05 -6.85
N LYS A 57 -19.65 5.84 -5.69
CA LYS A 57 -19.09 4.93 -4.67
C LYS A 57 -19.18 3.46 -5.05
N ASN A 58 -20.09 3.11 -5.96
CA ASN A 58 -20.30 1.74 -6.43
C ASN A 58 -19.82 1.52 -7.87
N LEU A 59 -19.34 2.58 -8.52
CA LEU A 59 -18.85 2.55 -9.90
C LEU A 59 -17.32 2.58 -9.91
N SER A 60 -16.70 1.65 -10.64
CA SER A 60 -15.26 1.67 -10.84
C SER A 60 -14.84 2.90 -11.68
N TYR A 61 -13.63 3.39 -11.46
CA TYR A 61 -13.13 4.50 -12.28
C TYR A 61 -12.98 4.09 -13.76
N TYR A 62 -12.67 2.82 -14.02
CA TYR A 62 -12.64 2.27 -15.38
C TYR A 62 -14.00 2.39 -16.08
N ASP A 63 -15.08 1.94 -15.41
CA ASP A 63 -16.42 2.03 -15.99
C ASP A 63 -16.90 3.47 -16.11
N PHE A 64 -16.52 4.35 -15.19
CA PHE A 64 -16.79 5.79 -15.33
C PHE A 64 -16.13 6.36 -16.58
N LEU A 65 -14.85 6.08 -16.81
CA LEU A 65 -14.13 6.54 -18.03
C LEU A 65 -14.74 5.96 -19.29
N LYS A 66 -15.14 4.70 -19.27
CA LYS A 66 -15.71 3.98 -20.40
C LYS A 66 -17.12 4.46 -20.73
N ASP A 67 -18.01 4.51 -19.75
CA ASP A 67 -19.45 4.65 -19.99
C ASP A 67 -19.94 6.10 -19.92
N TYR A 68 -19.30 6.95 -19.11
CA TYR A 68 -19.68 8.35 -18.93
C TYR A 68 -18.75 9.32 -19.67
N VAL A 69 -17.45 9.14 -19.53
CA VAL A 69 -16.46 9.98 -20.24
C VAL A 69 -16.29 9.53 -21.69
N LYS A 70 -16.52 8.25 -21.98
CA LYS A 70 -16.50 7.62 -23.31
C LYS A 70 -15.15 7.78 -24.02
N VAL A 71 -14.08 7.43 -23.32
CA VAL A 71 -12.72 7.45 -23.86
C VAL A 71 -12.45 6.24 -24.74
N ASP A 72 -11.45 6.36 -25.60
CA ASP A 72 -10.95 5.26 -26.43
C ASP A 72 -10.37 4.13 -25.56
N GLN A 73 -10.45 2.88 -26.06
CA GLN A 73 -9.95 1.70 -25.36
C GLN A 73 -8.45 1.81 -25.00
N GLN A 74 -7.64 2.45 -25.86
CA GLN A 74 -6.22 2.63 -25.55
C GLN A 74 -6.01 3.51 -24.31
N ILE A 75 -6.88 4.47 -24.07
CA ILE A 75 -6.83 5.30 -22.86
C ILE A 75 -7.20 4.47 -21.64
N LEU A 76 -8.22 3.62 -21.72
CA LEU A 76 -8.60 2.72 -20.64
C LEU A 76 -7.44 1.79 -20.25
N GLU A 77 -6.72 1.23 -21.23
CA GLU A 77 -5.58 0.34 -20.96
C GLU A 77 -4.38 1.08 -20.33
N ILE A 78 -4.13 2.33 -20.73
CA ILE A 78 -3.08 3.16 -20.12
C ILE A 78 -3.41 3.43 -18.66
N PHE A 79 -4.65 3.80 -18.36
CA PHE A 79 -5.08 4.12 -17.00
C PHE A 79 -5.32 2.89 -16.13
N ARG A 80 -5.56 1.71 -16.73
CA ARG A 80 -5.94 0.49 -16.01
C ARG A 80 -5.03 0.17 -14.82
N ARG A 81 -3.74 0.37 -15.00
CA ARG A 81 -2.73 0.08 -13.95
C ARG A 81 -2.41 1.28 -13.08
N TRP A 82 -3.08 2.41 -13.32
CA TRP A 82 -2.84 3.59 -12.53
C TRP A 82 -3.31 3.37 -11.09
N GLY A 83 -2.48 3.72 -10.14
CA GLY A 83 -2.77 3.51 -8.73
C GLY A 83 -2.51 2.08 -8.21
N MET A 84 -2.02 1.13 -9.03
CA MET A 84 -1.66 -0.22 -8.54
C MET A 84 -0.62 -0.18 -7.42
N SER A 85 0.30 0.77 -7.43
CA SER A 85 1.28 0.99 -6.36
C SER A 85 0.63 1.47 -5.06
N PHE A 86 -0.57 2.03 -5.12
CA PHE A 86 -1.28 2.56 -3.96
C PHE A 86 -2.37 1.61 -3.44
N TRP A 87 -3.21 1.05 -4.33
CA TRP A 87 -4.32 0.17 -3.95
C TRP A 87 -4.08 -1.32 -4.21
N CYS A 88 -2.97 -1.66 -4.87
CA CYS A 88 -2.65 -3.05 -5.28
C CYS A 88 -3.63 -3.68 -6.27
N VAL A 89 -4.54 -2.90 -6.83
CA VAL A 89 -5.52 -3.30 -7.85
C VAL A 89 -5.62 -2.22 -8.93
N GLY A 90 -6.14 -2.60 -10.09
CA GLY A 90 -6.37 -1.67 -11.19
C GLY A 90 -7.58 -0.78 -10.95
N ILE A 91 -7.76 0.24 -11.82
CA ILE A 91 -8.89 1.15 -11.74
C ILE A 91 -10.24 0.50 -12.05
N ASP A 92 -10.24 -0.73 -12.55
CA ASP A 92 -11.42 -1.58 -12.75
C ASP A 92 -12.02 -2.10 -11.43
N GLU A 93 -11.22 -2.12 -10.36
CA GLU A 93 -11.64 -2.55 -9.01
C GLU A 93 -11.75 -1.38 -8.02
N VAL A 94 -11.29 -0.18 -8.38
CA VAL A 94 -11.27 0.97 -7.47
C VAL A 94 -12.48 1.87 -7.74
N PRO A 95 -13.36 2.09 -6.75
CA PRO A 95 -14.49 3.01 -6.91
C PRO A 95 -14.04 4.46 -7.08
N CYS A 96 -14.83 5.22 -7.85
CA CYS A 96 -14.52 6.61 -8.15
C CYS A 96 -14.34 7.51 -6.91
N THR A 97 -15.11 7.28 -5.87
CA THR A 97 -15.02 8.05 -4.61
C THR A 97 -13.70 7.82 -3.87
N LEU A 98 -13.09 6.63 -4.02
CA LEU A 98 -11.81 6.35 -3.41
C LEU A 98 -10.67 6.95 -4.24
N ILE A 99 -10.72 6.77 -5.56
CA ILE A 99 -9.65 7.25 -6.44
C ILE A 99 -9.63 8.80 -6.58
N GLN A 100 -10.76 9.46 -6.36
CA GLN A 100 -10.87 10.92 -6.41
C GLN A 100 -9.90 11.62 -5.44
N ASN A 101 -9.59 10.97 -4.33
CA ASN A 101 -8.68 11.52 -3.31
C ASN A 101 -7.21 11.25 -3.64
N TYR A 102 -6.92 10.62 -4.78
CA TYR A 102 -5.55 10.38 -5.22
C TYR A 102 -4.83 11.68 -5.56
N ASP A 103 -3.60 11.81 -5.09
CA ASP A 103 -2.78 13.01 -5.30
C ASP A 103 -2.43 13.17 -6.79
N GLY A 104 -2.73 14.34 -7.35
CA GLY A 104 -2.51 14.64 -8.77
C GLY A 104 -3.78 14.77 -9.61
N GLY A 105 -4.94 14.50 -9.01
CA GLY A 105 -6.24 14.60 -9.68
C GLY A 105 -6.56 13.40 -10.59
N MET A 106 -7.84 13.26 -10.89
CA MET A 106 -8.33 12.20 -11.76
C MET A 106 -9.12 12.78 -12.94
N PRO A 107 -8.63 12.59 -14.17
CA PRO A 107 -9.30 13.11 -15.36
C PRO A 107 -10.79 12.76 -15.40
N GLY A 108 -11.63 13.76 -15.61
CA GLY A 108 -13.08 13.63 -15.66
C GLY A 108 -13.79 13.59 -14.30
N LEU A 109 -13.16 13.13 -13.23
CA LEU A 109 -13.77 13.13 -11.88
C LEU A 109 -13.66 14.48 -11.18
N ASP A 110 -12.57 15.20 -11.36
CA ASP A 110 -12.26 16.43 -10.62
C ASP A 110 -13.33 17.51 -10.74
N TYR A 111 -14.11 17.49 -11.83
CA TYR A 111 -15.23 18.43 -12.08
C TYR A 111 -16.60 17.79 -11.94
N THR A 112 -16.66 16.46 -11.83
CA THR A 112 -17.92 15.69 -11.70
C THR A 112 -18.30 15.47 -10.24
N LEU A 113 -17.33 15.21 -9.39
CA LEU A 113 -17.54 14.95 -7.97
C LEU A 113 -16.70 15.93 -7.14
N LYS A 114 -17.33 16.64 -6.23
CA LYS A 114 -16.59 17.47 -5.28
C LYS A 114 -15.73 16.58 -4.39
N ARG A 115 -14.45 16.90 -4.27
CA ARG A 115 -13.55 16.19 -3.38
C ARG A 115 -14.08 16.27 -1.95
N SER A 116 -14.43 15.12 -1.40
CA SER A 116 -14.74 14.94 0.02
C SER A 116 -13.49 14.39 0.69
N GLY A 117 -12.87 15.14 1.58
CA GLY A 117 -11.75 14.65 2.36
C GLY A 117 -10.72 15.73 2.62
N TYR A 118 -9.87 15.41 3.54
CA TYR A 118 -8.78 16.23 4.00
C TYR A 118 -7.87 16.63 2.82
N ARG A 119 -8.03 17.84 2.36
CA ARG A 119 -6.92 18.57 1.77
C ARG A 119 -6.15 19.12 2.96
N GLY A 120 -5.16 18.34 3.37
CA GLY A 120 -4.29 18.81 4.41
C GLY A 120 -3.70 20.13 4.01
N ASP A 121 -3.91 21.15 4.84
CA ASP A 121 -3.10 22.37 4.79
C ASP A 121 -1.68 22.08 5.24
N GLU A 122 -1.37 20.78 5.47
CA GLU A 122 -0.04 20.31 5.79
C GLU A 122 0.85 20.42 4.56
N PRO A 123 1.82 21.33 4.58
CA PRO A 123 2.66 21.60 3.42
C PRO A 123 3.64 20.47 3.12
N TYR A 124 3.78 19.48 4.02
CA TYR A 124 4.79 18.46 3.95
C TYR A 124 4.41 17.18 4.71
N ILE A 125 4.74 16.03 4.12
CA ILE A 125 4.68 14.73 4.79
C ILE A 125 6.07 14.45 5.36
N PHE A 126 6.14 14.28 6.69
CA PHE A 126 7.39 13.98 7.37
C PHE A 126 7.75 12.50 7.23
N HIS A 127 9.01 12.24 6.89
CA HIS A 127 9.56 10.89 6.86
C HIS A 127 10.86 10.84 7.65
N PHE A 128 11.20 9.67 8.17
CA PHE A 128 12.56 9.41 8.59
C PHE A 128 13.48 9.31 7.38
N PRO A 129 14.74 9.77 7.46
CA PRO A 129 15.68 9.71 6.33
C PRO A 129 15.93 8.31 5.79
N ASP A 130 15.87 7.28 6.65
CA ASP A 130 15.99 5.87 6.31
C ASP A 130 14.61 5.13 6.27
N GLY A 131 13.53 5.89 6.19
CA GLY A 131 12.18 5.36 6.11
C GLY A 131 11.72 4.67 7.39
N ASN A 132 10.78 3.73 7.26
CA ASN A 132 10.18 3.03 8.41
C ASN A 132 11.16 2.13 9.19
N ALA A 133 12.38 1.93 8.70
CA ALA A 133 13.45 1.28 9.47
C ALA A 133 13.74 2.01 10.78
N SER A 134 13.67 3.34 10.80
CA SER A 134 13.79 4.13 12.04
C SER A 134 12.73 3.81 13.07
N VAL A 135 11.47 3.57 12.63
CA VAL A 135 10.39 3.16 13.55
C VAL A 135 10.72 1.83 14.21
N ALA A 136 11.15 0.83 13.42
CA ALA A 136 11.56 -0.47 13.96
C ALA A 136 12.74 -0.34 14.93
N ARG A 137 13.74 0.49 14.61
CA ARG A 137 14.91 0.74 15.48
C ARG A 137 14.54 1.45 16.77
N LEU A 138 13.61 2.41 16.73
CA LEU A 138 13.08 3.08 17.92
C LEU A 138 12.30 2.11 18.83
N LEU A 139 11.51 1.19 18.26
CA LEU A 139 10.82 0.15 19.02
C LEU A 139 11.82 -0.80 19.68
N VAL A 140 12.87 -1.21 18.99
CA VAL A 140 13.95 -2.04 19.55
C VAL A 140 14.66 -1.29 20.69
N ARG A 141 14.97 -0.01 20.50
CA ARG A 141 15.54 0.87 21.55
C ARG A 141 14.63 0.93 22.78
N ALA A 142 13.32 1.07 22.60
CA ALA A 142 12.38 1.12 23.70
C ALA A 142 12.32 -0.19 24.50
N LEU A 143 12.47 -1.33 23.81
CA LEU A 143 12.46 -2.66 24.44
C LEU A 143 13.80 -3.04 25.07
N ILE A 144 14.91 -2.70 24.41
CA ILE A 144 16.28 -3.03 24.82
C ILE A 144 17.15 -1.78 24.61
N PRO A 145 17.09 -0.78 25.51
CA PRO A 145 17.69 0.53 25.31
C PRO A 145 19.18 0.53 24.95
N GLU A 146 19.96 -0.37 25.55
CA GLU A 146 21.39 -0.46 25.34
C GLU A 146 21.77 -1.00 23.95
N SER A 147 20.86 -1.65 23.27
CA SER A 147 21.10 -2.24 21.95
C SER A 147 21.20 -1.19 20.84
N VAL A 148 20.49 -0.06 20.97
CA VAL A 148 20.47 1.04 20.03
C VAL A 148 20.74 2.34 20.77
N PRO A 149 22.01 2.80 20.87
CA PRO A 149 22.37 3.97 21.66
C PRO A 149 21.72 5.25 21.14
N GLY A 150 21.56 6.23 22.04
CA GLY A 150 20.94 7.52 21.76
C GLY A 150 19.59 7.71 22.45
N SER A 151 18.96 8.88 22.25
CA SER A 151 17.75 9.27 22.96
C SER A 151 16.71 9.99 22.10
N SER A 152 17.05 10.35 20.88
CA SER A 152 16.17 11.08 19.97
C SER A 152 15.80 10.26 18.73
N MET A 153 14.84 10.77 17.98
CA MET A 153 14.47 10.17 16.70
C MET A 153 15.46 10.49 15.59
N GLU A 154 16.23 11.56 15.74
CA GLU A 154 17.26 11.97 14.78
C GLU A 154 18.51 11.08 14.88
N ASP A 155 18.93 10.78 16.09
CA ASP A 155 20.16 9.99 16.32
C ASP A 155 19.98 8.51 15.94
N VAL A 156 18.74 7.99 15.95
CA VAL A 156 18.47 6.57 15.63
C VAL A 156 18.91 6.18 14.23
N VAL A 157 18.88 7.11 13.29
CA VAL A 157 19.26 6.88 11.88
C VAL A 157 20.72 6.43 11.77
N LEU A 158 21.60 7.05 12.54
CA LEU A 158 23.05 6.79 12.52
C LEU A 158 23.51 5.88 13.66
N ALA A 159 22.66 5.55 14.62
CA ALA A 159 23.00 4.74 15.77
C ALA A 159 23.53 3.36 15.34
N LYS A 160 24.68 2.98 15.86
CA LYS A 160 25.26 1.65 15.62
C LYS A 160 24.62 0.64 16.54
N VAL A 161 23.85 -0.28 15.98
CA VAL A 161 23.14 -1.32 16.73
C VAL A 161 24.12 -2.34 17.29
N ASN A 162 24.02 -2.62 18.60
CA ASN A 162 24.74 -3.71 19.23
C ASN A 162 23.85 -4.98 19.24
N TYR A 163 23.98 -5.78 18.21
CA TYR A 163 23.18 -6.99 18.02
C TYR A 163 23.39 -8.06 19.11
N SER A 164 24.52 -8.05 19.81
CA SER A 164 24.80 -9.03 20.89
C SER A 164 23.87 -8.89 22.07
N LEU A 165 23.32 -7.68 22.28
CA LEU A 165 22.42 -7.39 23.41
C LEU A 165 20.96 -7.82 23.14
N LEU A 166 20.62 -8.10 21.89
CA LEU A 166 19.22 -8.43 21.52
C LEU A 166 18.72 -9.74 22.14
N ASP A 167 19.58 -10.74 22.30
CA ASP A 167 19.28 -12.05 22.92
C ASP A 167 20.14 -12.28 24.17
N GLY A 168 20.49 -11.22 24.87
CA GLY A 168 21.28 -11.23 26.11
C GLY A 168 20.45 -11.53 27.36
N ASP A 169 20.89 -11.01 28.51
CA ASP A 169 20.28 -11.26 29.81
C ASP A 169 19.06 -10.38 30.11
N SER A 170 18.60 -9.58 29.15
CA SER A 170 17.39 -8.77 29.27
C SER A 170 16.13 -9.65 29.43
N THR A 171 15.12 -9.12 30.15
CA THR A 171 13.80 -9.75 30.25
C THR A 171 13.10 -9.84 28.89
N THR A 172 13.36 -8.88 28.02
CA THR A 172 12.89 -8.89 26.61
C THR A 172 14.01 -9.36 25.70
N LYS A 173 13.74 -10.34 24.85
CA LYS A 173 14.71 -10.91 23.92
C LYS A 173 14.22 -10.85 22.49
N ILE A 174 15.11 -10.49 21.57
CA ILE A 174 14.87 -10.51 20.11
C ILE A 174 15.88 -11.49 19.50
N ARG A 175 15.40 -12.64 19.05
CA ARG A 175 16.23 -13.69 18.44
C ARG A 175 16.26 -13.55 16.94
N LEU A 176 17.32 -12.97 16.42
CA LEU A 176 17.56 -12.88 14.97
C LEU A 176 18.04 -14.23 14.43
N ASN A 177 17.92 -14.41 13.10
CA ASN A 177 18.31 -15.64 12.39
C ASN A 177 17.66 -16.91 13.00
N SER A 178 16.42 -16.76 13.46
CA SER A 178 15.62 -17.81 14.06
C SER A 178 14.34 -17.96 13.29
N THR A 179 14.18 -19.06 12.59
CA THR A 179 13.01 -19.34 11.74
C THR A 179 12.04 -20.21 12.47
N VAL A 180 10.86 -19.69 12.81
CA VAL A 180 9.78 -20.48 13.39
C VAL A 180 9.27 -21.49 12.35
N VAL A 181 9.11 -22.73 12.76
CA VAL A 181 8.69 -23.85 11.90
C VAL A 181 7.44 -24.55 12.39
N ASP A 182 7.09 -24.42 13.69
CA ASP A 182 5.89 -24.98 14.26
C ASP A 182 5.42 -24.14 15.48
N VAL A 183 4.12 -24.01 15.62
CA VAL A 183 3.46 -23.41 16.78
C VAL A 183 2.23 -24.24 17.13
N SER A 184 2.24 -24.86 18.28
CA SER A 184 1.18 -25.75 18.73
C SER A 184 0.83 -25.53 20.20
N HIS A 185 -0.41 -25.82 20.60
CA HIS A 185 -0.77 -25.82 22.01
C HIS A 185 -0.14 -27.02 22.72
N THR A 186 0.14 -26.87 24.00
CA THR A 186 0.44 -28.01 24.88
C THR A 186 -0.77 -28.94 24.97
N ASN A 187 -0.55 -30.21 25.31
CA ASN A 187 -1.62 -31.21 25.37
C ASN A 187 -2.81 -30.81 26.25
N ASP A 188 -2.57 -30.02 27.30
CA ASP A 188 -3.57 -29.47 28.21
C ASP A 188 -4.12 -28.09 27.76
N SER A 189 -3.65 -27.59 26.64
CA SER A 189 -3.98 -26.26 26.09
C SER A 189 -3.70 -25.08 27.04
N SER A 190 -2.85 -25.27 28.04
CA SER A 190 -2.49 -24.23 29.03
C SER A 190 -1.41 -23.28 28.53
N ALA A 191 -0.63 -23.71 27.57
CA ALA A 191 0.49 -22.97 26.98
C ALA A 191 0.65 -23.26 25.51
N VAL A 192 1.61 -22.58 24.88
CA VAL A 192 1.97 -22.74 23.46
C VAL A 192 3.44 -23.08 23.36
N ASP A 193 3.76 -24.13 22.62
CA ASP A 193 5.11 -24.49 22.24
C ASP A 193 5.45 -23.87 20.89
N VAL A 194 6.51 -23.08 20.84
CA VAL A 194 7.02 -22.43 19.62
C VAL A 194 8.35 -23.09 19.24
N THR A 195 8.36 -23.81 18.15
CA THR A 195 9.56 -24.48 17.63
C THR A 195 10.19 -23.64 16.52
N TYR A 196 11.48 -23.39 16.64
CA TYR A 196 12.25 -22.63 15.65
C TYR A 196 13.61 -23.27 15.36
N VAL A 197 14.13 -22.98 14.19
CA VAL A 197 15.46 -23.37 13.75
C VAL A 197 16.39 -22.15 13.82
N ARG A 198 17.52 -22.32 14.49
CA ARG A 198 18.59 -21.32 14.54
C ARG A 198 19.90 -21.97 14.15
N LYS A 199 20.54 -21.47 13.12
CA LYS A 199 21.68 -22.13 12.44
C LYS A 199 21.26 -23.52 11.95
N HIS A 200 21.65 -24.59 12.61
CA HIS A 200 21.29 -25.98 12.26
C HIS A 200 20.57 -26.70 13.40
N ASP A 201 20.33 -26.00 14.52
CA ASP A 201 19.73 -26.58 15.71
C ASP A 201 18.25 -26.25 15.81
N VAL A 202 17.47 -27.21 16.28
CA VAL A 202 16.04 -27.06 16.56
C VAL A 202 15.86 -26.74 18.03
N HIS A 203 15.09 -25.71 18.30
CA HIS A 203 14.78 -25.25 19.67
C HIS A 203 13.29 -25.13 19.84
N THR A 204 12.80 -25.40 21.07
CA THR A 204 11.41 -25.17 21.42
C THR A 204 11.35 -24.27 22.66
N ILE A 205 10.47 -23.27 22.63
CA ILE A 205 10.18 -22.38 23.75
C ILE A 205 8.72 -22.56 24.11
N ARG A 206 8.46 -22.72 25.40
CA ARG A 206 7.10 -22.68 25.92
C ARG A 206 6.74 -21.29 26.38
N ALA A 207 5.56 -20.81 26.00
CA ALA A 207 5.03 -19.49 26.33
C ALA A 207 3.54 -19.58 26.69
N ASP A 208 3.05 -18.63 27.47
CA ASP A 208 1.62 -18.54 27.79
C ASP A 208 0.79 -18.20 26.54
N LYS A 209 1.35 -17.41 25.61
CA LYS A 209 0.69 -16.96 24.39
C LYS A 209 1.70 -16.73 23.26
N CYS A 210 1.24 -16.91 22.03
CA CYS A 210 1.99 -16.57 20.83
C CYS A 210 1.18 -15.60 19.94
N ILE A 211 1.85 -14.58 19.40
CA ILE A 211 1.28 -13.65 18.43
C ILE A 211 2.01 -13.82 17.11
N PHE A 212 1.28 -14.21 16.07
CA PHE A 212 1.82 -14.27 14.71
C PHE A 212 1.88 -12.87 14.11
N ALA A 213 3.07 -12.30 14.01
CA ALA A 213 3.34 -11.01 13.37
C ALA A 213 4.03 -11.20 12.00
N CYS A 214 3.70 -12.26 11.30
CA CYS A 214 4.23 -12.60 9.99
C CYS A 214 3.14 -12.47 8.91
N TYR A 215 3.50 -12.76 7.67
CA TYR A 215 2.51 -12.85 6.60
C TYR A 215 1.41 -13.85 6.90
N ASN A 216 0.15 -13.43 6.77
CA ASN A 216 -1.00 -14.28 7.03
C ASN A 216 -0.96 -15.62 6.28
N SER A 217 -0.50 -15.62 5.03
CA SER A 217 -0.39 -16.84 4.23
C SER A 217 0.68 -17.82 4.70
N ALA A 218 1.60 -17.41 5.60
CA ALA A 218 2.58 -18.30 6.22
C ALA A 218 2.01 -19.06 7.42
N ILE A 219 1.04 -18.48 8.13
CA ILE A 219 0.48 -19.03 9.38
C ILE A 219 -0.06 -20.46 9.21
N PRO A 220 -0.78 -20.82 8.13
CA PRO A 220 -1.24 -22.19 7.92
C PRO A 220 -0.15 -23.27 7.82
N TYR A 221 1.08 -22.87 7.56
CA TYR A 221 2.24 -23.78 7.52
C TYR A 221 2.94 -23.88 8.88
N LEU A 222 2.67 -22.95 9.79
CA LEU A 222 3.28 -22.88 11.12
C LEU A 222 2.36 -23.44 12.20
N CYS A 223 1.04 -23.40 12.00
CA CYS A 223 0.04 -23.81 12.96
C CYS A 223 -0.95 -24.79 12.31
N SER A 224 -0.72 -26.08 12.55
CA SER A 224 -1.54 -27.18 12.00
C SER A 224 -2.92 -27.31 12.66
N GLU A 225 -3.13 -26.67 13.81
CA GLU A 225 -4.37 -26.73 14.60
C GLU A 225 -5.47 -25.79 14.08
N LEU A 226 -5.16 -24.95 13.09
CA LEU A 226 -6.10 -23.97 12.57
C LEU A 226 -7.31 -24.64 11.89
N PRO A 227 -8.55 -24.19 12.23
CA PRO A 227 -9.74 -24.64 11.53
C PRO A 227 -9.65 -24.36 10.03
N LYS A 228 -10.16 -25.29 9.19
CA LYS A 228 -10.12 -25.18 7.73
C LYS A 228 -10.60 -23.81 7.22
N LYS A 229 -11.68 -23.26 7.77
CA LYS A 229 -12.21 -21.95 7.38
C LYS A 229 -11.19 -20.82 7.57
N GLN A 230 -10.38 -20.86 8.64
CA GLN A 230 -9.32 -19.88 8.88
C GLN A 230 -8.15 -20.08 7.91
N VAL A 231 -7.75 -21.34 7.67
CA VAL A 231 -6.72 -21.67 6.68
C VAL A 231 -7.08 -21.13 5.30
N ASP A 232 -8.32 -21.39 4.87
CA ASP A 232 -8.80 -20.93 3.56
C ASP A 232 -8.80 -19.39 3.47
N GLY A 233 -9.25 -18.70 4.54
CA GLY A 233 -9.24 -17.23 4.62
C GLY A 233 -7.82 -16.64 4.61
N LEU A 234 -6.87 -17.25 5.34
CA LEU A 234 -5.48 -16.79 5.39
C LEU A 234 -4.74 -16.99 4.04
N LYS A 235 -5.10 -18.04 3.30
CA LYS A 235 -4.54 -18.34 1.96
C LYS A 235 -5.14 -17.48 0.86
N TYR A 236 -6.32 -16.90 1.07
CA TYR A 236 -7.00 -16.06 0.08
C TYR A 236 -6.26 -14.73 -0.21
N ASN A 237 -5.37 -14.31 0.67
CA ASN A 237 -4.63 -13.05 0.56
C ASN A 237 -3.70 -13.06 -0.68
N VAL A 238 -4.09 -12.35 -1.72
CA VAL A 238 -3.27 -12.14 -2.92
C VAL A 238 -2.19 -11.11 -2.61
N LYS A 239 -0.94 -11.42 -2.94
CA LYS A 239 0.19 -10.49 -2.82
C LYS A 239 0.54 -9.97 -4.20
N ILE A 240 0.58 -8.66 -4.33
CA ILE A 240 1.02 -7.98 -5.53
C ILE A 240 2.37 -7.34 -5.22
N PRO A 241 3.45 -7.66 -5.98
CA PRO A 241 4.71 -6.99 -5.81
C PRO A 241 4.58 -5.51 -6.20
N LEU A 242 5.22 -4.64 -5.44
CA LEU A 242 5.42 -3.26 -5.84
C LEU A 242 6.37 -3.25 -7.05
N THR A 243 5.93 -2.66 -8.14
CA THR A 243 6.72 -2.47 -9.38
C THR A 243 7.17 -1.03 -9.50
#